data_e31264748f6a8bc84c9af8537a7136b2
#
_entry.id   e31264748f6a8bc84c9af8537a7136b2
#
_cell.length_a   1.000
_cell.length_b   1.000
_cell.length_c   1.000
_cell.angle_alpha   90.00
_cell.angle_beta   90.00
_cell.angle_gamma   90.00
#
_symmetry.space_group_name_H-M   'P 1'
#
loop_
_entity.id
_entity.type
_entity.pdbx_description
1 polymer ?
#
loop_
_entity_poly.entity_id
_entity_poly.type
_entity_poly.pdbx_seq_one_letter_code
_entity_poly.pdbx_strand_id
1 'polypeptide(L)' 'MCFELLEKDVTCPFCWERITLLIDPSESQIYTEDCFVCCRPILVSAEIMGDDVEIRVTQEDLGF' A
#
# COMPACT_ATOMS: atom_id res chain seq x y z
N MET A 1 13.04 -12.52 17.20
CA MET A 1 12.48 -12.37 16.12
C MET A 1 12.29 -10.99 15.71
N CYS A 2 12.59 -10.65 14.56
CA CYS A 2 12.54 -9.33 14.15
C CYS A 2 11.66 -9.22 12.97
N PHE A 3 10.71 -8.36 13.06
CA PHE A 3 10.00 -8.04 11.92
C PHE A 3 10.53 -6.76 11.44
N GLU A 4 10.90 -6.70 10.20
CA GLU A 4 11.32 -5.46 9.62
C GLU A 4 10.32 -5.08 8.56
N LEU A 5 9.56 -4.08 8.83
CA LEU A 5 8.61 -3.59 7.86
C LEU A 5 9.32 -2.70 6.87
N LEU A 6 8.99 -2.85 5.61
CA LEU A 6 9.58 -2.03 4.57
C LEU A 6 8.74 -0.78 4.39
N GLU A 7 9.40 0.36 4.29
CA GLU A 7 8.71 1.61 4.04
C GLU A 7 8.71 1.85 2.55
N LYS A 8 7.52 1.92 1.98
CA LYS A 8 7.38 2.16 0.55
C LYS A 8 6.55 3.41 0.34
N ASP A 9 7.04 4.27 -0.52
CA ASP A 9 6.32 5.49 -0.85
C ASP A 9 5.44 5.21 -2.05
N VAL A 10 4.17 5.55 -1.91
CA VAL A 10 3.24 5.37 -3.01
C VAL A 10 2.47 6.66 -3.19
N THR A 11 1.86 6.81 -4.35
CA THR A 11 1.07 7.99 -4.65
C THR A 11 -0.40 7.65 -4.47
N CYS A 12 -1.07 8.45 -3.67
CA CYS A 12 -2.50 8.24 -3.45
C CYS A 12 -3.24 8.42 -4.77
N PRO A 13 -4.11 7.48 -5.14
CA PRO A 13 -4.83 7.61 -6.41
C PRO A 13 -5.98 8.60 -6.37
N PHE A 14 -6.24 9.20 -5.23
CA PHE A 14 -7.30 10.19 -5.12
C PHE A 14 -6.74 11.61 -5.12
N CYS A 15 -5.82 11.87 -4.21
CA CYS A 15 -5.30 13.23 -4.07
C CYS A 15 -3.91 13.41 -4.65
N TRP A 16 -3.31 12.32 -5.12
CA TRP A 16 -2.00 12.34 -5.75
C TRP A 16 -0.87 12.79 -4.83
N GLU A 17 -1.09 12.68 -3.53
CA GLU A 17 -0.04 12.97 -2.59
C GLU A 17 0.77 11.72 -2.32
N ARG A 18 2.03 11.90 -2.01
CA ARG A 18 2.88 10.77 -1.70
C ARG A 18 2.70 10.36 -0.26
N ILE A 19 2.44 9.10 -0.04
CA ILE A 19 2.26 8.58 1.31
C ILE A 19 3.21 7.42 1.49
N THR A 20 3.55 7.14 2.73
CA THR A 20 4.45 6.05 3.07
C THR A 20 3.66 4.92 3.68
N LEU A 21 3.87 3.73 3.16
CA LEU A 21 3.20 2.55 3.67
C LEU A 21 4.22 1.61 4.26
N LEU A 22 3.81 0.91 5.31
CA LEU A 22 4.65 -0.11 5.92
C LEU A 22 4.19 -1.47 5.41
N ILE A 23 5.08 -2.17 4.78
CA ILE A 23 4.76 -3.44 4.14
C ILE A 23 5.54 -4.55 4.81
N ASP A 24 4.85 -5.64 5.08
CA ASP A 24 5.48 -6.81 5.66
C ASP A 24 6.04 -7.65 4.52
N PRO A 25 7.35 -7.81 4.42
CA PRO A 25 7.94 -8.54 3.32
C PRO A 25 7.87 -10.05 3.46
N SER A 26 7.27 -10.56 4.51
CA SER A 26 7.26 -11.99 4.73
C SER A 26 6.21 -12.69 3.89
N GLU A 27 5.21 -11.99 3.43
CA GLU A 27 4.18 -12.63 2.61
C GLU A 27 3.41 -11.59 1.83
N SER A 28 2.82 -12.05 0.75
CA SER A 28 2.00 -11.18 -0.07
C SER A 28 0.70 -10.87 0.65
N GLN A 29 0.20 -9.67 0.46
CA GLN A 29 -1.02 -9.28 1.15
C GLN A 29 -1.77 -8.24 0.35
N ILE A 30 -3.07 -8.20 0.56
CA ILE A 30 -3.93 -7.20 -0.04
C ILE A 30 -4.79 -6.66 1.09
N TYR A 31 -4.79 -5.35 1.26
CA TYR A 31 -5.55 -4.75 2.34
C TYR A 31 -5.90 -3.32 1.97
N THR A 32 -6.77 -2.73 2.76
CA THR A 32 -7.20 -1.36 2.54
C THR A 32 -6.48 -0.46 3.53
N GLU A 33 -5.92 0.63 3.01
CA GLU A 33 -5.23 1.59 3.85
C GLU A 33 -5.82 2.96 3.58
N ASP A 34 -5.97 3.76 4.62
CA ASP A 34 -6.54 5.09 4.46
C ASP A 34 -5.44 6.09 4.15
N CYS A 35 -5.71 6.95 3.18
CA CYS A 35 -4.81 8.05 2.90
C CYS A 35 -4.92 9.06 4.03
N PHE A 36 -3.81 9.47 4.59
CA PHE A 36 -3.85 10.41 5.69
C PHE A 36 -3.93 11.87 5.22
N VAL A 37 -4.01 12.07 3.92
CA VAL A 37 -4.17 13.41 3.38
C VAL A 37 -5.62 13.67 3.01
N CYS A 38 -6.20 12.78 2.21
CA CYS A 38 -7.58 12.95 1.78
C CYS A 38 -8.55 12.03 2.51
N CYS A 39 -8.04 11.15 3.33
CA CYS A 39 -8.87 10.27 4.15
C CYS A 39 -9.75 9.33 3.34
N ARG A 40 -9.26 8.92 2.20
CA ARG A 40 -10.03 7.99 1.38
C ARG A 40 -9.39 6.63 1.39
N PRO A 41 -10.19 5.58 1.26
CA PRO A 41 -9.65 4.22 1.30
C PRO A 41 -8.90 3.88 0.02
N ILE A 42 -7.75 3.30 0.19
CA ILE A 42 -6.90 2.88 -0.91
C ILE A 42 -6.69 1.39 -0.81
N LEU A 43 -6.91 0.70 -1.90
CA LEU A 43 -6.64 -0.74 -1.92
C LEU A 43 -5.17 -0.93 -2.21
N VAL A 44 -4.48 -1.55 -1.27
CA VAL A 44 -3.04 -1.77 -1.38
C VAL A 44 -2.80 -3.24 -1.66
N SER A 45 -2.07 -3.51 -2.72
CA SER A 45 -1.72 -4.87 -3.07
C SER A 45 -0.21 -5.00 -3.01
N ALA A 46 0.28 -5.79 -2.10
CA ALA A 46 1.71 -6.01 -1.93
C ALA A 46 2.03 -7.43 -2.35
N GLU A 47 2.90 -7.55 -3.34
CA GLU A 47 3.27 -8.85 -3.85
C GLU A 47 4.74 -9.10 -3.61
N ILE A 48 5.06 -10.24 -3.03
CA ILE A 48 6.44 -10.60 -2.77
C ILE A 48 6.95 -11.41 -3.96
N MET A 49 8.03 -10.92 -4.56
CA MET A 49 8.58 -11.57 -5.72
C MET A 49 10.04 -11.85 -5.48
N GLY A 50 10.34 -13.00 -4.92
CA GLY A 50 11.73 -13.35 -4.63
C GLY A 50 12.32 -12.32 -3.68
N ASP A 51 13.27 -11.55 -4.18
CA ASP A 51 13.92 -10.54 -3.36
C ASP A 51 13.22 -9.20 -3.40
N ASP A 52 12.21 -9.06 -4.24
CA ASP A 52 11.57 -7.77 -4.43
C ASP A 52 10.15 -7.78 -3.94
N VAL A 53 9.65 -6.59 -3.65
CA VAL A 53 8.27 -6.42 -3.24
C VAL A 53 7.64 -5.43 -4.20
N GLU A 54 6.53 -5.81 -4.79
CA GLU A 54 5.83 -4.92 -5.70
C GLU A 54 4.57 -4.41 -5.03
N ILE A 55 4.39 -3.10 -5.03
CA ILE A 55 3.26 -2.47 -4.37
C ILE A 55 2.39 -1.81 -5.43
N ARG A 56 1.10 -2.05 -5.34
CA ARG A 56 0.14 -1.39 -6.20
C ARG A 56 -0.92 -0.76 -5.35
N VAL A 57 -1.36 0.41 -5.73
CA VAL A 57 -2.44 1.08 -5.02
C VAL A 57 -3.50 1.46 -6.03
N THR A 58 -4.76 1.24 -5.66
CA THR A 58 -5.87 1.60 -6.52
C THR A 58 -6.96 2.18 -5.64
N GLN A 59 -7.93 2.82 -6.28
CA GLN A 59 -9.04 3.39 -5.56
C GLN A 59 -9.96 2.27 -5.11
N GLU A 60 -10.18 2.22 -3.80
CA GLU A 60 -11.04 1.20 -3.26
C GLU A 60 -12.49 1.51 -3.57
N ASP A 61 -12.79 2.78 -3.65
CA ASP A 61 -14.14 3.22 -3.87
C ASP A 61 -14.50 3.05 -5.32
N LEU A 62 -14.89 1.86 -5.71
CA LEU A 62 -15.11 1.59 -7.07
C LEU A 62 -16.54 1.70 -7.44
N GLY A 63 -16.82 2.67 -8.19
CA GLY A 63 -17.99 2.60 -8.97
C GLY A 63 -19.28 2.37 -8.29
N PHE A 64 -19.38 2.79 -7.19
CA PHE A 64 -20.71 2.71 -6.66
C PHE A 64 -21.14 3.99 -6.17
#